data_22d87a10093310a99c034e4e2a9ccbdf
#
_entry.id   22d87a10093310a99c034e4e2a9ccbdf
#
_cell.length_a   1.000
_cell.length_b   1.000
_cell.length_c   1.000
_cell.angle_alpha   90.00
_cell.angle_beta   90.00
_cell.angle_gamma   90.00
#
_symmetry.space_group_name_H-M   'P 1'
#
loop_
_entity.id
_entity.type
_entity.pdbx_description
1 polymer ?
#
loop_
_entity_poly.entity_id
_entity_poly.type
_entity_poly.pdbx_seq_one_letter_code
_entity_poly.pdbx_strand_id
1 'polypeptide(L)'
;AHIVRERVGLSQTAPILDICELVSKLGVKLFYFDFKYNKTYGASVSAEDDGPAIILNSSIESVERKIFTIAHELGHILLHKETFKSSETMEEKNSEEERDANVFAGELLCPQDVVFEKVKDTHGFSFIDAVLKLKQMYKVSYGTVLHQYCNKYGIPNQYSAVTKKFQAMYANKNKISFRGHFEPFALNESLYHFEDPFLRDMVVKLYQNEKISSTKAAEILDWSKKSLEEW
;
A
#
# COMPACT_ATOMS: atom_id res chain seq x y z
N ALA A 1 -10.65 9.12 -0.71
CA ALA A 1 -9.45 9.04 -1.57
C ALA A 1 -9.18 10.38 -2.28
N HIS A 2 -10.14 10.94 -3.02
CA HIS A 2 -9.96 12.17 -3.82
C HIS A 2 -9.46 13.37 -3.00
N ILE A 3 -10.10 13.65 -1.85
CA ILE A 3 -9.68 14.74 -0.94
C ILE A 3 -8.25 14.53 -0.43
N VAL A 4 -7.86 13.30 -0.18
CA VAL A 4 -6.49 12.97 0.25
C VAL A 4 -5.49 13.29 -0.85
N ARG A 5 -5.77 12.89 -2.10
CA ARG A 5 -4.92 13.20 -3.25
C ARG A 5 -4.75 14.71 -3.45
N GLU A 6 -5.83 15.47 -3.37
CA GLU A 6 -5.81 16.93 -3.46
C GLU A 6 -4.97 17.56 -2.35
N ARG A 7 -5.15 17.09 -1.10
CA ARG A 7 -4.43 17.62 0.06
C ARG A 7 -2.92 17.44 -0.02
N VAL A 8 -2.45 16.38 -0.65
CA VAL A 8 -1.01 16.13 -0.86
C VAL A 8 -0.51 16.66 -2.20
N GLY A 9 -1.33 17.38 -2.97
CA GLY A 9 -0.98 17.93 -4.27
C GLY A 9 -0.85 16.89 -5.40
N LEU A 10 -1.51 15.73 -5.26
CA LEU A 10 -1.48 14.66 -6.24
C LEU A 10 -2.68 14.73 -7.17
N SER A 11 -2.45 14.63 -8.48
CA SER A 11 -3.52 14.52 -9.47
C SER A 11 -4.40 13.29 -9.20
N GLN A 12 -5.69 13.36 -9.55
CA GLN A 12 -6.65 12.26 -9.35
C GLN A 12 -6.28 10.99 -10.13
N THR A 13 -5.45 11.11 -11.14
CA THR A 13 -5.04 9.98 -12.01
C THR A 13 -3.56 9.63 -11.89
N ALA A 14 -2.75 10.39 -11.16
CA ALA A 14 -1.31 10.11 -11.03
C ALA A 14 -1.04 8.90 -10.14
N PRO A 15 -0.05 8.05 -10.46
CA PRO A 15 0.39 7.02 -9.53
C PRO A 15 1.04 7.63 -8.28
N ILE A 16 0.88 6.97 -7.14
CA ILE A 16 1.61 7.30 -5.91
C ILE A 16 3.00 6.72 -6.04
N LEU A 17 4.02 7.58 -6.07
CA LEU A 17 5.41 7.14 -6.22
C LEU A 17 5.95 6.56 -4.91
N ASP A 18 5.57 7.16 -3.79
CA ASP A 18 5.95 6.72 -2.45
C ASP A 18 4.77 6.89 -1.50
N ILE A 19 4.29 5.77 -0.94
CA ILE A 19 3.17 5.77 0.00
C ILE A 19 3.61 6.27 1.38
N CYS A 20 4.88 6.05 1.77
CA CYS A 20 5.41 6.51 3.04
C CYS A 20 5.49 8.05 3.06
N GLU A 21 5.96 8.66 1.97
CA GLU A 21 5.93 10.10 1.78
C GLU A 21 4.50 10.67 1.83
N LEU A 22 3.53 9.95 1.25
CA LEU A 22 2.14 10.39 1.27
C LEU A 22 1.59 10.42 2.69
N VAL A 23 1.74 9.35 3.47
CA VAL A 23 1.22 9.28 4.85
C VAL A 23 1.94 10.26 5.76
N SER A 24 3.24 10.45 5.59
CA SER A 24 4.04 11.44 6.32
C SER A 24 3.55 12.89 6.07
N LYS A 25 3.23 13.24 4.81
CA LYS A 25 2.63 14.56 4.45
C LYS A 25 1.27 14.80 5.10
N LEU A 26 0.57 13.73 5.47
CA LEU A 26 -0.69 13.81 6.21
C LEU A 26 -0.48 13.89 7.73
N GLY A 27 0.77 13.84 8.20
CA GLY A 27 1.12 13.83 9.62
C GLY A 27 0.95 12.48 10.29
N VAL A 28 0.87 11.40 9.52
CA VAL A 28 0.76 10.02 10.02
C VAL A 28 2.15 9.41 10.13
N LYS A 29 2.49 8.94 11.31
CA LYS A 29 3.77 8.26 11.59
C LYS A 29 3.72 6.83 11.06
N LEU A 30 4.86 6.30 10.61
CA LEU A 30 4.95 4.92 10.13
C LEU A 30 5.98 4.14 10.96
N PHE A 31 5.56 3.02 11.52
CA PHE A 31 6.40 2.11 12.29
C PHE A 31 6.42 0.73 11.66
N TYR A 32 7.56 0.05 11.81
CA TYR A 32 7.78 -1.32 11.41
C TYR A 32 7.89 -2.19 12.65
N PHE A 33 7.07 -3.26 12.72
CA PHE A 33 7.11 -4.20 13.82
C PHE A 33 6.88 -5.64 13.34
N ASP A 34 7.64 -6.58 13.87
CA ASP A 34 7.43 -8.00 13.62
C ASP A 34 6.39 -8.56 14.60
N PHE A 35 5.17 -8.81 14.09
CA PHE A 35 4.09 -9.42 14.87
C PHE A 35 4.26 -10.93 15.11
N LYS A 36 5.35 -11.53 14.65
CA LYS A 36 5.83 -12.92 14.81
C LYS A 36 4.84 -14.03 14.44
N TYR A 37 3.69 -14.11 15.07
CA TYR A 37 2.74 -15.23 14.90
C TYR A 37 1.34 -14.78 14.51
N ASN A 38 1.15 -13.51 14.22
CA ASN A 38 -0.15 -12.96 13.91
C ASN A 38 -0.35 -12.84 12.39
N LYS A 39 -1.57 -13.16 11.93
CA LYS A 39 -1.98 -12.96 10.54
C LYS A 39 -2.28 -11.50 10.21
N THR A 40 -2.07 -10.60 11.17
CA THR A 40 -2.28 -9.16 11.00
C THR A 40 -1.18 -8.57 10.12
N TYR A 41 -1.57 -7.86 9.09
CA TYR A 41 -0.64 -7.20 8.16
C TYR A 41 -0.24 -5.81 8.64
N GLY A 42 -1.10 -5.11 9.35
CA GLY A 42 -0.86 -3.80 9.92
C GLY A 42 -1.86 -3.49 11.03
N ALA A 43 -1.63 -2.35 11.66
CA ALA A 43 -2.54 -1.76 12.64
C ALA A 43 -2.44 -0.24 12.58
N SER A 44 -3.52 0.45 12.92
CA SER A 44 -3.56 1.91 12.99
C SER A 44 -3.87 2.39 14.40
N VAL A 45 -3.31 3.54 14.74
CA VAL A 45 -3.50 4.24 16.02
C VAL A 45 -4.12 5.61 15.73
N SER A 46 -5.06 6.04 16.55
CA SER A 46 -5.78 7.28 16.35
C SER A 46 -4.94 8.53 16.65
N ALA A 47 -5.45 9.67 16.20
CA ALA A 47 -4.84 10.97 16.48
C ALA A 47 -4.91 11.37 17.97
N GLU A 48 -5.76 10.72 18.77
CA GLU A 48 -5.96 11.04 20.19
C GLU A 48 -4.88 10.42 21.09
N ASP A 49 -4.14 9.42 20.58
CA ASP A 49 -3.06 8.71 21.28
C ASP A 49 -1.66 9.21 20.85
N ASP A 50 -1.37 10.49 21.08
CA ASP A 50 -0.13 11.17 20.69
C ASP A 50 0.11 11.28 19.17
N GLY A 51 -0.97 11.24 18.40
CA GLY A 51 -0.98 11.43 16.95
C GLY A 51 -1.18 10.15 16.16
N PRO A 52 -1.70 10.27 14.93
CA PRO A 52 -2.01 9.11 14.11
C PRO A 52 -0.75 8.37 13.70
N ALA A 53 -0.82 7.04 13.79
CA ALA A 53 0.28 6.17 13.37
C ALA A 53 -0.23 4.92 12.66
N ILE A 54 0.60 4.39 11.77
CA ILE A 54 0.43 3.10 11.13
C ILE A 54 1.59 2.21 11.57
N ILE A 55 1.27 1.00 12.00
CA ILE A 55 2.25 -0.04 12.34
C ILE A 55 2.16 -1.12 11.28
N LEU A 56 3.19 -1.29 10.50
CA LEU A 56 3.26 -2.28 9.43
C LEU A 56 4.00 -3.53 9.92
N ASN A 57 3.45 -4.71 9.61
CA ASN A 57 4.12 -5.96 9.93
C ASN A 57 5.32 -6.17 9.01
N SER A 58 6.52 -6.22 9.58
CA SER A 58 7.78 -6.39 8.82
C SER A 58 7.90 -7.76 8.14
N SER A 59 7.14 -8.77 8.60
CA SER A 59 7.13 -10.11 7.99
C SER A 59 6.37 -10.21 6.66
N ILE A 60 5.76 -9.12 6.17
CA ILE A 60 5.11 -9.10 4.86
C ILE A 60 6.19 -9.16 3.76
N GLU A 61 6.18 -10.21 2.96
CA GLU A 61 7.14 -10.39 1.86
C GLU A 61 6.81 -9.56 0.60
N SER A 62 5.52 -9.33 0.31
CA SER A 62 5.10 -8.64 -0.91
C SER A 62 5.07 -7.11 -0.75
N VAL A 63 5.81 -6.41 -1.60
CA VAL A 63 5.82 -4.94 -1.70
C VAL A 63 4.42 -4.40 -1.97
N GLU A 64 3.68 -5.01 -2.90
CA GLU A 64 2.31 -4.62 -3.23
C GLU A 64 1.38 -4.74 -2.01
N ARG A 65 1.60 -5.78 -1.18
CA ARG A 65 0.84 -5.95 0.07
C ARG A 65 1.20 -4.88 1.09
N LYS A 66 2.50 -4.56 1.25
CA LYS A 66 2.95 -3.48 2.14
C LYS A 66 2.29 -2.15 1.77
N ILE A 67 2.36 -1.78 0.48
CA ILE A 67 1.75 -0.54 -0.05
C ILE A 67 0.24 -0.52 0.22
N PHE A 68 -0.46 -1.63 -0.09
CA PHE A 68 -1.89 -1.73 0.12
C PHE A 68 -2.26 -1.64 1.60
N THR A 69 -1.50 -2.30 2.49
CA THR A 69 -1.73 -2.26 3.93
C THR A 69 -1.60 -0.84 4.49
N ILE A 70 -0.56 -0.10 4.09
CA ILE A 70 -0.40 1.31 4.54
C ILE A 70 -1.60 2.15 4.10
N ALA A 71 -2.07 2.01 2.87
CA ALA A 71 -3.23 2.74 2.37
C ALA A 71 -4.54 2.31 3.09
N HIS A 72 -4.67 1.03 3.43
CA HIS A 72 -5.80 0.47 4.17
C HIS A 72 -5.86 1.02 5.59
N GLU A 73 -4.74 0.99 6.33
CA GLU A 73 -4.66 1.54 7.68
C GLU A 73 -4.89 3.06 7.69
N LEU A 74 -4.44 3.78 6.66
CA LEU A 74 -4.79 5.18 6.46
C LEU A 74 -6.31 5.36 6.30
N GLY A 75 -6.97 4.43 5.61
CA GLY A 75 -8.43 4.40 5.49
C GLY A 75 -9.11 4.33 6.85
N HIS A 76 -8.66 3.45 7.75
CA HIS A 76 -9.18 3.36 9.12
C HIS A 76 -8.99 4.68 9.88
N ILE A 77 -7.80 5.27 9.86
CA ILE A 77 -7.51 6.55 10.54
C ILE A 77 -8.45 7.67 10.06
N LEU A 78 -8.78 7.72 8.77
CA LEU A 78 -9.54 8.82 8.21
C LEU A 78 -11.07 8.63 8.28
N LEU A 79 -11.55 7.40 8.17
CA LEU A 79 -12.97 7.08 8.02
C LEU A 79 -13.60 6.64 9.34
N HIS A 80 -12.83 5.96 10.22
CA HIS A 80 -13.38 5.26 11.40
C HIS A 80 -12.91 5.86 12.74
N LYS A 81 -12.87 7.19 12.82
CA LYS A 81 -12.37 7.92 14.00
C LYS A 81 -13.10 7.57 15.30
N GLU A 82 -14.39 7.27 15.23
CA GLU A 82 -15.20 6.95 16.42
C GLU A 82 -14.88 5.55 16.98
N THR A 83 -14.47 4.62 16.14
CA THR A 83 -14.09 3.25 16.54
C THR A 83 -12.88 3.25 17.47
N PHE A 84 -11.95 4.19 17.29
CA PHE A 84 -10.79 4.33 18.19
C PHE A 84 -11.16 4.86 19.58
N LYS A 85 -12.34 5.44 19.76
CA LYS A 85 -12.81 5.98 21.05
C LYS A 85 -13.49 4.92 21.92
N SER A 86 -13.92 3.80 21.32
CA SER A 86 -14.53 2.70 22.06
C SER A 86 -13.42 1.81 22.61
N SER A 87 -13.41 1.60 23.94
CA SER A 87 -12.54 0.63 24.63
C SER A 87 -12.98 -0.83 24.36
N GLU A 88 -13.81 -1.05 23.36
CA GLU A 88 -14.26 -2.37 22.96
C GLU A 88 -13.13 -3.09 22.22
N THR A 89 -12.89 -4.30 22.67
CA THR A 89 -11.79 -5.18 22.26
C THR A 89 -11.68 -5.30 20.74
N MET A 90 -10.45 -5.40 20.23
CA MET A 90 -10.04 -5.57 18.81
C MET A 90 -10.71 -6.76 18.08
N GLU A 91 -11.66 -7.47 18.67
CA GLU A 91 -12.18 -8.75 18.14
C GLU A 91 -13.34 -8.60 17.16
N GLU A 92 -13.98 -7.45 17.07
CA GLU A 92 -15.05 -7.21 16.08
C GLU A 92 -14.76 -5.94 15.25
N LYS A 93 -13.73 -5.98 14.43
CA LYS A 93 -13.67 -5.03 13.30
C LYS A 93 -14.95 -5.24 12.49
N ASN A 94 -15.83 -4.24 12.52
CA ASN A 94 -17.07 -4.27 11.76
C ASN A 94 -16.73 -4.57 10.28
N SER A 95 -17.33 -5.62 9.72
CA SER A 95 -17.10 -6.04 8.33
C SER A 95 -17.34 -4.91 7.31
N GLU A 96 -18.10 -3.90 7.69
CA GLU A 96 -18.35 -2.70 6.92
C GLU A 96 -17.14 -1.76 6.92
N GLU A 97 -16.51 -1.53 8.06
CA GLU A 97 -15.32 -0.70 8.19
C GLU A 97 -14.12 -1.29 7.40
N GLU A 98 -13.93 -2.60 7.48
CA GLU A 98 -12.92 -3.30 6.69
C GLU A 98 -13.18 -3.15 5.18
N ARG A 99 -14.44 -3.24 4.77
CA ARG A 99 -14.83 -3.01 3.37
C ARG A 99 -14.53 -1.59 2.95
N ASP A 100 -14.88 -0.61 3.75
CA ASP A 100 -14.69 0.80 3.46
C ASP A 100 -13.21 1.17 3.40
N ALA A 101 -12.38 0.65 4.31
CA ALA A 101 -10.92 0.79 4.27
C ALA A 101 -10.32 0.15 3.00
N ASN A 102 -10.81 -1.02 2.59
CA ASN A 102 -10.38 -1.68 1.35
C ASN A 102 -10.77 -0.87 0.10
N VAL A 103 -11.99 -0.33 0.05
CA VAL A 103 -12.47 0.54 -1.04
C VAL A 103 -11.64 1.82 -1.10
N PHE A 104 -11.40 2.44 0.05
CA PHE A 104 -10.54 3.62 0.17
C PHE A 104 -9.14 3.36 -0.35
N ALA A 105 -8.49 2.28 0.10
CA ALA A 105 -7.13 1.92 -0.31
C ALA A 105 -7.05 1.66 -1.83
N GLY A 106 -7.99 0.91 -2.37
CA GLY A 106 -8.06 0.65 -3.80
C GLY A 106 -8.18 1.93 -4.62
N GLU A 107 -9.09 2.82 -4.22
CA GLU A 107 -9.34 4.10 -4.92
C GLU A 107 -8.19 5.10 -4.72
N LEU A 108 -7.54 5.10 -3.56
CA LEU A 108 -6.37 5.93 -3.31
C LEU A 108 -5.19 5.52 -4.20
N LEU A 109 -4.89 4.22 -4.28
CA LEU A 109 -3.73 3.68 -4.98
C LEU A 109 -3.93 3.58 -6.48
N CYS A 110 -5.09 3.10 -6.93
CA CYS A 110 -5.40 2.81 -8.32
C CYS A 110 -6.85 3.22 -8.65
N PRO A 111 -7.09 4.49 -8.97
CA PRO A 111 -8.44 5.01 -9.20
C PRO A 111 -9.21 4.26 -10.29
N GLN A 112 -10.49 4.00 -10.06
CA GLN A 112 -11.36 3.25 -10.97
C GLN A 112 -11.43 3.87 -12.37
N ASP A 113 -11.45 5.21 -12.46
CA ASP A 113 -11.52 5.92 -13.74
C ASP A 113 -10.31 5.64 -14.61
N VAL A 114 -9.12 5.56 -14.02
CA VAL A 114 -7.90 5.22 -14.75
C VAL A 114 -7.94 3.79 -15.27
N VAL A 115 -8.39 2.84 -14.43
CA VAL A 115 -8.52 1.44 -14.85
C VAL A 115 -9.48 1.32 -16.02
N PHE A 116 -10.62 2.00 -15.95
CA PHE A 116 -11.61 2.00 -17.02
C PHE A 116 -11.05 2.53 -18.34
N GLU A 117 -10.46 3.74 -18.33
CA GLU A 117 -9.92 4.36 -19.54
C GLU A 117 -8.82 3.52 -20.18
N LYS A 118 -7.90 2.99 -19.37
CA LYS A 118 -6.79 2.19 -19.86
C LYS A 118 -7.18 0.80 -20.36
N VAL A 119 -8.18 0.17 -19.74
CA VAL A 119 -8.70 -1.13 -20.21
C VAL A 119 -9.59 -0.96 -21.44
N LYS A 120 -10.36 0.12 -21.54
CA LYS A 120 -11.18 0.43 -22.70
C LYS A 120 -10.33 0.75 -23.94
N ASP A 121 -9.23 1.45 -23.74
CA ASP A 121 -8.32 1.91 -24.82
C ASP A 121 -7.26 0.86 -25.19
N THR A 122 -7.63 -0.42 -25.16
CA THR A 122 -6.72 -1.54 -25.48
C THR A 122 -6.47 -1.68 -27.00
N HIS A 123 -6.27 -0.59 -27.72
CA HIS A 123 -5.88 -0.66 -29.12
C HIS A 123 -4.57 -1.46 -29.27
N GLY A 124 -4.71 -2.76 -29.55
CA GLY A 124 -3.61 -3.70 -29.78
C GLY A 124 -3.03 -4.40 -28.55
N PHE A 125 -3.49 -4.11 -27.33
CA PHE A 125 -3.08 -4.82 -26.11
C PHE A 125 -4.14 -5.81 -25.66
N SER A 126 -3.73 -6.97 -25.13
CA SER A 126 -4.66 -7.90 -24.50
C SER A 126 -5.09 -7.34 -23.13
N PHE A 127 -6.26 -7.79 -22.64
CA PHE A 127 -6.73 -7.47 -21.27
C PHE A 127 -5.65 -7.77 -20.21
N ILE A 128 -4.90 -8.88 -20.40
CA ILE A 128 -3.81 -9.25 -19.52
C ILE A 128 -2.73 -8.16 -19.50
N ASP A 129 -2.31 -7.68 -20.68
CA ASP A 129 -1.23 -6.70 -20.78
C ASP A 129 -1.66 -5.35 -20.19
N ALA A 130 -2.93 -4.97 -20.34
CA ALA A 130 -3.49 -3.78 -19.72
C ALA A 130 -3.45 -3.86 -18.18
N VAL A 131 -3.89 -4.99 -17.61
CA VAL A 131 -3.86 -5.23 -16.16
C VAL A 131 -2.42 -5.19 -15.63
N LEU A 132 -1.49 -5.87 -16.31
CA LEU A 132 -0.08 -5.91 -15.91
C LEU A 132 0.59 -4.54 -16.00
N LYS A 133 0.28 -3.76 -17.02
CA LYS A 133 0.79 -2.39 -17.16
C LYS A 133 0.27 -1.48 -16.03
N LEU A 134 -1.01 -1.56 -15.71
CA LEU A 134 -1.62 -0.78 -14.63
C LEU A 134 -1.02 -1.16 -13.28
N LYS A 135 -0.88 -2.47 -12.99
CA LYS A 135 -0.26 -2.95 -11.77
C LYS A 135 1.13 -2.35 -11.57
N GLN A 136 1.98 -2.38 -12.58
CA GLN A 136 3.33 -1.83 -12.51
C GLN A 136 3.32 -0.31 -12.35
N MET A 137 2.45 0.38 -13.08
CA MET A 137 2.35 1.84 -13.03
C MET A 137 1.89 2.34 -11.67
N TYR A 138 0.89 1.68 -11.08
CA TYR A 138 0.28 2.07 -9.80
C TYR A 138 0.86 1.34 -8.59
N LYS A 139 1.85 0.45 -8.79
CA LYS A 139 2.54 -0.30 -7.73
C LYS A 139 1.60 -1.11 -6.85
N VAL A 140 0.58 -1.69 -7.46
CA VAL A 140 -0.44 -2.51 -6.78
C VAL A 140 -0.43 -3.95 -7.29
N SER A 141 -1.12 -4.86 -6.61
CA SER A 141 -1.31 -6.23 -7.10
C SER A 141 -2.23 -6.25 -8.32
N TYR A 142 -2.10 -7.28 -9.18
CA TYR A 142 -3.06 -7.49 -10.25
C TYR A 142 -4.50 -7.66 -9.70
N GLY A 143 -4.62 -8.23 -8.50
CA GLY A 143 -5.89 -8.36 -7.80
C GLY A 143 -6.54 -7.01 -7.51
N THR A 144 -5.77 -6.02 -7.07
CA THR A 144 -6.27 -4.65 -6.86
C THR A 144 -6.79 -4.05 -8.16
N VAL A 145 -6.05 -4.18 -9.26
CA VAL A 145 -6.50 -3.68 -10.59
C VAL A 145 -7.82 -4.35 -11.02
N LEU A 146 -7.93 -5.68 -10.86
CA LEU A 146 -9.14 -6.41 -11.21
C LEU A 146 -10.33 -6.04 -10.31
N HIS A 147 -10.09 -5.75 -9.04
CA HIS A 147 -11.13 -5.28 -8.12
C HIS A 147 -11.68 -3.91 -8.56
N GLN A 148 -10.78 -2.97 -8.86
CA GLN A 148 -11.16 -1.65 -9.37
C GLN A 148 -11.88 -1.74 -10.72
N TYR A 149 -11.46 -2.65 -11.60
CA TYR A 149 -12.17 -2.97 -12.83
C TYR A 149 -13.61 -3.43 -12.57
N CYS A 150 -13.78 -4.42 -11.70
CA CYS A 150 -15.10 -4.96 -11.37
C CYS A 150 -16.02 -3.89 -10.74
N ASN A 151 -15.49 -3.06 -9.86
CA ASN A 151 -16.25 -1.98 -9.23
C ASN A 151 -16.73 -0.96 -10.28
N LYS A 152 -15.85 -0.53 -11.17
CA LYS A 152 -16.17 0.46 -12.20
C LYS A 152 -17.24 -0.04 -13.19
N TYR A 153 -17.21 -1.33 -13.51
CA TYR A 153 -18.23 -1.95 -14.39
C TYR A 153 -19.50 -2.39 -13.65
N GLY A 154 -19.63 -2.10 -12.34
CA GLY A 154 -20.80 -2.47 -11.56
C GLY A 154 -20.98 -3.99 -11.37
N ILE A 155 -19.89 -4.74 -11.42
CA ILE A 155 -19.89 -6.21 -11.30
C ILE A 155 -19.02 -6.71 -10.13
N PRO A 156 -19.08 -6.10 -8.92
CA PRO A 156 -18.20 -6.49 -7.81
C PRO A 156 -18.35 -7.97 -7.45
N ASN A 157 -19.54 -8.54 -7.56
CA ASN A 157 -19.80 -9.94 -7.27
C ASN A 157 -19.11 -10.91 -8.25
N GLN A 158 -18.63 -10.43 -9.40
CA GLN A 158 -17.91 -11.25 -10.39
C GLN A 158 -16.39 -11.23 -10.21
N TYR A 159 -15.86 -10.53 -9.20
CA TYR A 159 -14.42 -10.42 -8.97
C TYR A 159 -13.70 -11.78 -8.96
N SER A 160 -14.24 -12.77 -8.25
CA SER A 160 -13.66 -14.13 -8.21
C SER A 160 -13.61 -14.79 -9.59
N ALA A 161 -14.67 -14.64 -10.40
CA ALA A 161 -14.73 -15.20 -11.75
C ALA A 161 -13.76 -14.50 -12.71
N VAL A 162 -13.68 -13.15 -12.65
CA VAL A 162 -12.75 -12.35 -13.44
C VAL A 162 -11.31 -12.68 -13.09
N THR A 163 -11.01 -12.83 -11.80
CA THR A 163 -9.66 -13.22 -11.31
C THR A 163 -9.25 -14.60 -11.81
N LYS A 164 -10.12 -15.60 -11.67
CA LYS A 164 -9.86 -16.96 -12.20
C LYS A 164 -9.65 -16.96 -13.72
N LYS A 165 -10.45 -16.19 -14.45
CA LYS A 165 -10.28 -16.04 -15.90
C LYS A 165 -8.95 -15.40 -16.25
N PHE A 166 -8.56 -14.31 -15.58
CA PHE A 166 -7.25 -13.67 -15.76
C PHE A 166 -6.12 -14.67 -15.51
N GLN A 167 -6.16 -15.38 -14.38
CA GLN A 167 -5.14 -16.38 -14.00
C GLN A 167 -5.02 -17.49 -15.07
N ALA A 168 -6.14 -18.03 -15.54
CA ALA A 168 -6.15 -19.07 -16.57
C ALA A 168 -5.57 -18.56 -17.89
N MET A 169 -5.94 -17.36 -18.33
CA MET A 169 -5.43 -16.73 -19.55
C MET A 169 -3.94 -16.43 -19.44
N TYR A 170 -3.48 -15.91 -18.29
CA TYR A 170 -2.07 -15.63 -18.04
C TYR A 170 -1.24 -16.91 -18.01
N ALA A 171 -1.71 -17.93 -17.30
CA ALA A 171 -1.05 -19.24 -17.21
C ALA A 171 -0.88 -19.87 -18.60
N ASN A 172 -1.94 -19.82 -19.42
CA ASN A 172 -1.91 -20.37 -20.78
C ASN A 172 -0.95 -19.60 -21.71
N LYS A 173 -0.99 -18.25 -21.67
CA LYS A 173 -0.09 -17.39 -22.45
C LYS A 173 1.38 -17.63 -22.12
N ASN A 174 1.71 -17.83 -20.85
CA ASN A 174 3.10 -17.94 -20.38
C ASN A 174 3.54 -19.39 -20.13
N LYS A 175 2.70 -20.38 -20.39
CA LYS A 175 2.96 -21.82 -20.18
C LYS A 175 3.42 -22.15 -18.75
N ILE A 176 2.79 -21.51 -17.75
CA ILE A 176 3.10 -21.69 -16.33
C ILE A 176 1.87 -22.21 -15.57
N SER A 177 2.10 -22.71 -14.36
CA SER A 177 1.02 -23.05 -13.42
C SER A 177 0.85 -21.90 -12.42
N PHE A 178 -0.35 -21.35 -12.33
CA PHE A 178 -0.71 -20.39 -11.30
C PHE A 178 -0.95 -21.13 -10.00
N ARG A 179 -0.01 -21.04 -9.05
CA ARG A 179 -0.11 -21.73 -7.75
C ARG A 179 0.07 -20.73 -6.60
N GLY A 180 -0.75 -20.92 -5.55
CA GLY A 180 -0.65 -20.12 -4.33
C GLY A 180 -0.89 -18.62 -4.58
N HIS A 181 -0.11 -17.79 -3.91
CA HIS A 181 -0.17 -16.33 -3.99
C HIS A 181 0.74 -15.75 -5.08
N PHE A 182 0.85 -16.43 -6.23
CA PHE A 182 1.69 -15.96 -7.33
C PHE A 182 1.24 -14.57 -7.81
N GLU A 183 2.18 -13.61 -7.78
CA GLU A 183 2.00 -12.26 -8.30
C GLU A 183 2.84 -12.07 -9.57
N PRO A 184 2.19 -11.89 -10.75
CA PRO A 184 2.91 -11.65 -12.00
C PRO A 184 3.75 -10.37 -11.92
N PHE A 185 5.02 -10.44 -12.26
CA PHE A 185 5.93 -9.29 -12.20
C PHE A 185 5.87 -8.59 -10.84
N ALA A 186 6.05 -9.35 -9.75
CA ALA A 186 6.12 -8.82 -8.40
C ALA A 186 7.13 -7.66 -8.31
N LEU A 187 6.81 -6.65 -7.53
CA LEU A 187 7.70 -5.51 -7.32
C LEU A 187 8.96 -5.98 -6.56
N ASN A 188 10.12 -5.47 -6.99
CA ASN A 188 11.38 -5.83 -6.38
C ASN A 188 11.56 -5.10 -5.04
N GLU A 189 11.62 -5.85 -3.94
CA GLU A 189 11.73 -5.30 -2.58
C GLU A 189 12.95 -4.39 -2.40
N SER A 190 14.08 -4.68 -3.06
CA SER A 190 15.30 -3.87 -2.94
C SER A 190 15.17 -2.42 -3.45
N LEU A 191 14.09 -2.11 -4.16
CA LEU A 191 13.80 -0.78 -4.69
C LEU A 191 12.83 0.02 -3.80
N TYR A 192 12.38 -0.55 -2.69
CA TYR A 192 11.37 0.07 -1.82
C TYR A 192 11.86 0.10 -0.38
N HIS A 193 11.90 1.29 0.19
CA HIS A 193 12.19 1.52 1.60
C HIS A 193 10.89 1.95 2.29
N PHE A 194 10.43 1.12 3.22
CA PHE A 194 9.22 1.41 3.97
C PHE A 194 9.63 1.92 5.35
N GLU A 195 9.86 3.20 5.47
CA GLU A 195 10.31 3.88 6.68
C GLU A 195 9.55 5.20 6.84
N ASP A 196 9.56 5.76 8.04
CA ASP A 196 9.01 7.09 8.28
C ASP A 196 9.97 8.15 7.73
N PRO A 197 9.60 8.91 6.68
CA PRO A 197 10.50 9.89 6.07
C PRO A 197 10.89 11.01 7.02
N PHE A 198 9.99 11.42 7.94
CA PHE A 198 10.30 12.45 8.92
C PHE A 198 11.35 11.98 9.93
N LEU A 199 11.22 10.75 10.45
CA LEU A 199 12.22 10.15 11.33
C LEU A 199 13.56 10.03 10.61
N ARG A 200 13.56 9.50 9.39
CA ARG A 200 14.76 9.38 8.56
C ARG A 200 15.48 10.73 8.41
N ASP A 201 14.76 11.75 7.93
CA ASP A 201 15.33 13.06 7.67
C ASP A 201 15.85 13.74 8.94
N MET A 202 15.19 13.54 10.07
CA MET A 202 15.62 14.02 11.38
C MET A 202 16.93 13.33 11.81
N VAL A 203 16.99 12.00 11.70
CA VAL A 203 18.18 11.21 12.10
C VAL A 203 19.39 11.57 11.22
N VAL A 204 19.18 11.67 9.90
CA VAL A 204 20.23 12.07 8.96
C VAL A 204 20.75 13.47 9.27
N LYS A 205 19.87 14.45 9.54
CA LYS A 205 20.28 15.80 9.95
C LYS A 205 21.09 15.81 11.27
N LEU A 206 20.69 15.01 12.25
CA LEU A 206 21.43 14.87 13.50
C LEU A 206 22.82 14.27 13.28
N TYR A 207 22.93 13.28 12.40
CA TYR A 207 24.21 12.68 12.02
C TYR A 207 25.09 13.69 11.26
N GLN A 208 24.57 14.36 10.23
CA GLN A 208 25.31 15.36 9.46
C GLN A 208 25.79 16.55 10.30
N ASN A 209 25.05 16.90 11.36
CA ASN A 209 25.44 17.93 12.31
C ASN A 209 26.29 17.41 13.51
N GLU A 210 26.82 16.18 13.41
CA GLU A 210 27.68 15.54 14.43
C GLU A 210 27.02 15.44 15.82
N LYS A 211 25.68 15.46 15.89
CA LYS A 211 24.94 15.31 17.16
C LYS A 211 24.80 13.86 17.61
N ILE A 212 24.84 12.92 16.66
CA ILE A 212 24.84 11.49 16.90
C ILE A 212 25.91 10.80 16.05
N SER A 213 26.41 9.65 16.52
CA SER A 213 27.37 8.86 15.76
C SER A 213 26.73 8.11 14.60
N SER A 214 27.52 7.72 13.57
CA SER A 214 27.07 6.87 12.47
C SER A 214 26.48 5.54 12.97
N THR A 215 27.05 4.97 14.03
CA THR A 215 26.52 3.76 14.67
C THR A 215 25.12 3.99 15.24
N LYS A 216 24.90 5.13 15.92
CA LYS A 216 23.60 5.46 16.50
C LYS A 216 22.56 5.79 15.44
N ALA A 217 22.94 6.51 14.38
CA ALA A 217 22.06 6.79 13.26
C ALA A 217 21.62 5.49 12.54
N ALA A 218 22.57 4.60 12.25
CA ALA A 218 22.31 3.31 11.64
C ALA A 218 21.40 2.41 12.51
N GLU A 219 21.61 2.42 13.84
CA GLU A 219 20.74 1.70 14.80
C GLU A 219 19.29 2.22 14.78
N ILE A 220 19.09 3.55 14.77
CA ILE A 220 17.75 4.14 14.78
C ILE A 220 16.99 3.86 13.49
N LEU A 221 17.69 3.90 12.35
CA LEU A 221 17.09 3.69 11.03
C LEU A 221 17.05 2.22 10.61
N ASP A 222 17.61 1.32 11.37
CA ASP A 222 17.85 -0.08 10.98
C ASP A 222 18.62 -0.20 9.66
N TRP A 223 19.55 0.71 9.42
CA TRP A 223 20.38 0.78 8.23
C TRP A 223 21.76 0.18 8.44
N SER A 224 22.40 -0.27 7.37
CA SER A 224 23.85 -0.51 7.41
C SER A 224 24.59 0.83 7.45
N LYS A 225 25.80 0.84 8.05
CA LYS A 225 26.65 2.05 8.03
C LYS A 225 26.96 2.50 6.60
N LYS A 226 27.11 1.56 5.68
CA LYS A 226 27.35 1.85 4.26
C LYS A 226 26.17 2.58 3.64
N SER A 227 24.93 2.15 3.92
CA SER A 227 23.74 2.82 3.43
C SER A 227 23.61 4.27 3.93
N LEU A 228 24.07 4.51 5.16
CA LEU A 228 24.10 5.86 5.76
C LEU A 228 25.14 6.78 5.09
N GLU A 229 26.28 6.24 4.66
CA GLU A 229 27.36 6.99 4.00
C GLU A 229 27.05 7.27 2.50
N GLU A 230 26.19 6.46 1.89
CA GLU A 230 25.75 6.62 0.50
C GLU A 230 24.58 7.59 0.34
N TRP A 231 24.01 8.05 1.44
CA TRP A 231 22.84 8.95 1.51
C TRP A 231 23.27 10.41 1.72
#